data_a403323cde1d769b96637fa8aa9d8eb3
#
_entry.id   a403323cde1d769b96637fa8aa9d8eb3
#
_cell.length_a   1.000
_cell.length_b   1.000
_cell.length_c   1.000
_cell.angle_alpha   90.00
_cell.angle_beta   90.00
_cell.angle_gamma   90.00
#
_symmetry.space_group_name_H-M   'P 1'
#
loop_
_entity.id
_entity.type
_entity.pdbx_description
1 polymer ?
#
loop_
_entity_poly.entity_id
_entity_poly.type
_entity_poly.pdbx_seq_one_letter_code
_entity_poly.pdbx_strand_id
1 'polypeptide(L)'
;MVVRVRITQLALSFLAGACVVIMYNAVRREERSFSQKIVLSSSNKILQSDKLTGQSHRHELSTENTDVEMSKNKDLPECKHQTEFRRFKVPPVDPKIWDKVNYVLLFIGYFRSGHSLVSSLLDAHPNIVISDENHVVRMWRTLPEERKTRNHLFQTIYEQSYKQAVVGQRSTKNCYPSVNYKYQVPNQYQGRFDKFIQVIGDKQGPLTVKVLEYHSNGKYLLSQMKQATKIPFKFIHVVRNPFDIVATQVLRDMSWRISNKERERFFQNQYNDSKDIQYIKAKQHVQLTKGVMNLIKLYGDDVISVYSEDMINDPRKELKRLCQFLSVSCSENYLKDCASIVFGSPSKSRNAIVWKDRTKKMLTDLISKTPMLQRYKFNED
;
A
#
# COMPACT_ATOMS: atom_id res chain seq x y z
N MET A 1 58.98 21.24 -4.48
CA MET A 1 58.30 20.53 -3.38
C MET A 1 56.76 20.48 -3.52
N VAL A 2 56.13 21.49 -4.09
CA VAL A 2 54.69 21.60 -4.24
C VAL A 2 54.07 20.61 -5.27
N VAL A 3 54.82 20.22 -6.31
CA VAL A 3 54.31 19.29 -7.35
C VAL A 3 54.20 17.84 -6.87
N ARG A 4 55.09 17.39 -5.98
CA ARG A 4 55.05 16.00 -5.43
C ARG A 4 53.85 15.77 -4.50
N VAL A 5 53.39 16.78 -3.76
CA VAL A 5 52.24 16.66 -2.84
C VAL A 5 50.90 16.53 -3.60
N ARG A 6 50.74 17.18 -4.78
CA ARG A 6 49.52 17.06 -5.60
C ARG A 6 49.39 15.69 -6.27
N ILE A 7 50.48 15.07 -6.68
CA ILE A 7 50.41 13.74 -7.30
C ILE A 7 50.05 12.66 -6.27
N THR A 8 50.51 12.75 -5.05
CA THR A 8 50.14 11.83 -3.97
C THR A 8 48.69 11.97 -3.54
N GLN A 9 48.12 13.17 -3.51
CA GLN A 9 46.69 13.37 -3.22
C GLN A 9 45.77 12.85 -4.31
N LEU A 10 46.12 13.00 -5.58
CA LEU A 10 45.39 12.44 -6.70
C LEU A 10 45.43 10.89 -6.71
N ALA A 11 46.58 10.30 -6.42
CA ALA A 11 46.74 8.85 -6.33
C ALA A 11 45.92 8.24 -5.18
N LEU A 12 45.88 8.90 -4.02
CA LEU A 12 45.08 8.47 -2.87
C LEU A 12 43.55 8.59 -3.16
N SER A 13 43.13 9.60 -3.88
CA SER A 13 41.71 9.74 -4.30
C SER A 13 41.30 8.67 -5.31
N PHE A 14 42.17 8.27 -6.22
CA PHE A 14 41.91 7.17 -7.17
C PHE A 14 41.89 5.80 -6.47
N LEU A 15 42.77 5.55 -5.51
CA LEU A 15 42.76 4.32 -4.72
C LEU A 15 41.52 4.21 -3.82
N ALA A 16 41.07 5.31 -3.23
CA ALA A 16 39.84 5.34 -2.46
C ALA A 16 38.60 5.07 -3.33
N GLY A 17 38.51 5.66 -4.53
CA GLY A 17 37.44 5.38 -5.50
C GLY A 17 37.44 3.93 -5.97
N ALA A 18 38.61 3.34 -6.24
CA ALA A 18 38.70 1.94 -6.65
C ALA A 18 38.29 0.97 -5.53
N CYS A 19 38.65 1.27 -4.28
CA CYS A 19 38.20 0.48 -3.12
C CYS A 19 36.69 0.52 -2.92
N VAL A 20 36.04 1.67 -3.11
CA VAL A 20 34.58 1.81 -3.02
C VAL A 20 33.89 0.98 -4.11
N VAL A 21 34.40 0.99 -5.34
CA VAL A 21 33.84 0.19 -6.44
C VAL A 21 34.03 -1.30 -6.20
N ILE A 22 35.19 -1.72 -5.67
CA ILE A 22 35.46 -3.12 -5.33
C ILE A 22 34.56 -3.59 -4.19
N MET A 23 34.39 -2.80 -3.13
CA MET A 23 33.46 -3.11 -2.04
C MET A 23 32.00 -3.16 -2.52
N TYR A 24 31.57 -2.24 -3.36
CA TYR A 24 30.24 -2.25 -3.94
C TYR A 24 29.98 -3.52 -4.76
N ASN A 25 30.94 -3.94 -5.58
CA ASN A 25 30.83 -5.16 -6.37
C ASN A 25 30.90 -6.44 -5.52
N ALA A 26 31.66 -6.43 -4.42
CA ALA A 26 31.69 -7.53 -3.47
C ALA A 26 30.33 -7.70 -2.76
N VAL A 27 29.74 -6.63 -2.26
CA VAL A 27 28.40 -6.64 -1.64
C VAL A 27 27.34 -7.13 -2.62
N ARG A 28 27.37 -6.67 -3.87
CA ARG A 28 26.45 -7.19 -4.92
C ARG A 28 26.64 -8.66 -5.23
N ARG A 29 27.87 -9.19 -5.14
CA ARG A 29 28.11 -10.64 -5.32
C ARG A 29 27.56 -11.46 -4.17
N GLU A 30 27.69 -10.98 -2.92
CA GLU A 30 27.10 -11.64 -1.77
C GLU A 30 25.57 -11.63 -1.81
N GLU A 31 24.93 -10.52 -2.18
CA GLU A 31 23.47 -10.45 -2.35
C GLU A 31 22.97 -11.43 -3.42
N ARG A 32 23.67 -11.59 -4.54
CA ARG A 32 23.33 -12.59 -5.58
C ARG A 32 23.55 -14.02 -5.10
N SER A 33 24.64 -14.28 -4.37
CA SER A 33 24.93 -15.59 -3.77
C SER A 33 23.89 -15.99 -2.73
N PHE A 34 23.46 -15.04 -1.89
CA PHE A 34 22.41 -15.24 -0.88
C PHE A 34 21.05 -15.54 -1.54
N SER A 35 20.69 -14.79 -2.59
CA SER A 35 19.47 -15.03 -3.36
C SER A 35 19.48 -16.40 -4.05
N GLN A 36 20.60 -16.81 -4.63
CA GLN A 36 20.76 -18.13 -5.24
C GLN A 36 20.70 -19.29 -4.22
N LYS A 37 21.26 -19.11 -3.02
CA LYS A 37 21.17 -20.11 -1.94
C LYS A 37 19.74 -20.29 -1.43
N ILE A 38 18.94 -19.23 -1.37
CA ILE A 38 17.51 -19.33 -1.01
C ILE A 38 16.73 -20.10 -2.07
N VAL A 39 17.01 -19.87 -3.36
CA VAL A 39 16.36 -20.59 -4.48
C VAL A 39 16.76 -22.06 -4.48
N LEU A 40 18.03 -22.39 -4.30
CA LEU A 40 18.51 -23.77 -4.23
C LEU A 40 18.00 -24.54 -3.00
N SER A 41 17.88 -23.89 -1.85
CA SER A 41 17.28 -24.46 -0.64
C SER A 41 15.79 -24.77 -0.81
N SER A 42 15.06 -23.96 -1.55
CA SER A 42 13.65 -24.18 -1.87
C SER A 42 13.46 -25.33 -2.87
N SER A 43 14.34 -25.44 -3.86
CA SER A 43 14.31 -26.51 -4.89
C SER A 43 14.66 -27.88 -4.31
N ASN A 44 15.65 -27.96 -3.41
CA ASN A 44 16.03 -29.23 -2.77
C ASN A 44 14.96 -29.79 -1.81
N LYS A 45 14.11 -28.93 -1.22
CA LYS A 45 12.95 -29.39 -0.42
C LYS A 45 11.81 -29.94 -1.27
N ILE A 46 11.68 -29.51 -2.52
CA ILE A 46 10.69 -30.02 -3.47
C ILE A 46 11.14 -31.37 -4.02
N LEU A 47 12.44 -31.55 -4.29
CA LEU A 47 13.01 -32.82 -4.83
C LEU A 47 13.01 -33.97 -3.81
N GLN A 48 12.92 -33.70 -2.50
CA GLN A 48 12.81 -34.78 -1.50
C GLN A 48 11.38 -35.28 -1.29
N SER A 49 10.34 -34.52 -1.71
CA SER A 49 8.94 -34.96 -1.62
C SER A 49 8.51 -35.83 -2.80
N ASP A 50 9.18 -35.73 -3.94
CA ASP A 50 8.79 -36.45 -5.19
C ASP A 50 9.44 -37.82 -5.36
N LYS A 51 10.30 -38.28 -4.41
CA LYS A 51 10.91 -39.62 -4.46
C LYS A 51 10.00 -40.73 -3.92
N LEU A 52 8.77 -40.44 -3.51
CA LEU A 52 7.82 -41.41 -2.95
C LEU A 52 6.67 -41.81 -3.90
N THR A 53 6.58 -41.24 -5.08
CA THR A 53 5.59 -41.68 -6.10
C THR A 53 6.28 -41.74 -7.46
N GLY A 54 6.63 -42.97 -7.87
CA GLY A 54 7.23 -43.19 -9.19
C GLY A 54 6.23 -43.03 -10.31
N GLN A 55 6.45 -42.03 -11.15
CA GLN A 55 6.17 -42.10 -12.60
C GLN A 55 6.88 -40.92 -13.30
N SER A 56 7.64 -41.30 -14.36
CA SER A 56 8.47 -40.41 -15.15
C SER A 56 7.68 -39.62 -16.18
N HIS A 57 7.89 -38.32 -16.27
CA HIS A 57 7.83 -37.58 -17.52
C HIS A 57 8.91 -36.48 -17.51
N ARG A 58 9.83 -36.61 -18.49
CA ARG A 58 10.84 -35.59 -18.80
C ARG A 58 10.18 -34.39 -19.42
N HIS A 59 10.44 -33.20 -18.87
CA HIS A 59 10.37 -31.95 -19.61
C HIS A 59 11.57 -31.05 -19.26
N GLU A 60 12.19 -30.55 -20.32
CA GLU A 60 13.36 -29.68 -20.32
C GLU A 60 13.10 -28.35 -19.61
N LEU A 61 14.05 -27.94 -18.79
CA LEU A 61 14.03 -26.66 -18.09
C LEU A 61 14.72 -25.59 -18.93
N SER A 62 13.96 -24.67 -19.49
CA SER A 62 14.48 -23.41 -19.97
C SER A 62 14.46 -22.37 -18.82
N THR A 63 15.58 -21.68 -18.68
CA THR A 63 15.78 -20.60 -17.70
C THR A 63 15.02 -19.35 -18.15
N GLU A 64 13.90 -19.03 -17.51
CA GLU A 64 13.21 -17.77 -17.71
C GLU A 64 12.96 -17.02 -16.38
N ASN A 65 13.08 -15.69 -16.47
CA ASN A 65 12.88 -14.71 -15.44
C ASN A 65 11.54 -14.90 -14.72
N THR A 66 11.56 -15.09 -13.41
CA THR A 66 10.35 -15.13 -12.56
C THR A 66 9.79 -13.74 -12.30
N ASP A 67 9.25 -13.10 -13.33
CA ASP A 67 7.99 -12.38 -13.20
C ASP A 67 6.92 -13.45 -13.10
N VAL A 68 6.16 -13.45 -12.01
CA VAL A 68 5.06 -14.39 -11.81
C VAL A 68 4.07 -14.20 -12.96
N GLU A 69 4.22 -15.04 -14.00
CA GLU A 69 3.23 -15.17 -15.05
C GLU A 69 1.94 -15.70 -14.42
N MET A 70 1.00 -14.81 -14.24
CA MET A 70 -0.40 -15.20 -14.11
C MET A 70 -0.77 -15.92 -15.41
N SER A 71 -1.00 -17.24 -15.33
CA SER A 71 -1.47 -18.06 -16.43
C SER A 71 -2.51 -17.29 -17.24
N LYS A 72 -2.27 -17.12 -18.51
CA LYS A 72 -3.22 -16.56 -19.48
C LYS A 72 -4.37 -17.55 -19.62
N ASN A 73 -5.37 -17.43 -18.76
CA ASN A 73 -6.68 -18.01 -19.02
C ASN A 73 -7.29 -17.20 -20.16
N LYS A 74 -7.29 -17.77 -21.36
CA LYS A 74 -7.73 -17.14 -22.61
C LYS A 74 -9.23 -16.75 -22.66
N ASP A 75 -10.01 -17.10 -21.63
CA ASP A 75 -11.48 -16.96 -21.63
C ASP A 75 -12.02 -16.02 -20.54
N LEU A 76 -11.18 -15.17 -19.93
CA LEU A 76 -11.70 -14.10 -19.06
C LEU A 76 -12.22 -12.97 -19.94
N PRO A 77 -13.50 -12.56 -19.80
CA PRO A 77 -14.05 -11.46 -20.56
C PRO A 77 -13.20 -10.21 -20.35
N GLU A 78 -12.83 -9.56 -21.47
CA GLU A 78 -12.08 -8.33 -21.45
C GLU A 78 -12.77 -7.34 -20.52
N CYS A 79 -12.04 -6.81 -19.56
CA CYS A 79 -12.60 -5.93 -18.54
C CYS A 79 -13.02 -4.61 -19.19
N LYS A 80 -14.26 -4.48 -19.60
CA LYS A 80 -14.83 -3.28 -20.23
C LYS A 80 -14.42 -1.99 -19.49
N HIS A 81 -14.44 -2.03 -18.16
CA HIS A 81 -14.06 -0.89 -17.32
C HIS A 81 -12.57 -0.51 -17.43
N GLN A 82 -11.66 -1.45 -17.69
CA GLN A 82 -10.25 -1.10 -17.91
C GLN A 82 -10.03 -0.39 -19.25
N THR A 83 -10.75 -0.82 -20.28
CA THR A 83 -10.67 -0.20 -21.60
C THR A 83 -11.26 1.21 -21.55
N GLU A 84 -12.41 1.40 -20.92
CA GLU A 84 -13.03 2.70 -20.67
C GLU A 84 -12.11 3.61 -19.86
N PHE A 85 -11.54 3.10 -18.76
CA PHE A 85 -10.62 3.84 -17.90
C PHE A 85 -9.39 4.33 -18.66
N ARG A 86 -8.78 3.50 -19.53
CA ARG A 86 -7.60 3.88 -20.33
C ARG A 86 -7.93 4.92 -21.39
N ARG A 87 -9.10 4.80 -22.03
CA ARG A 87 -9.55 5.71 -23.10
C ARG A 87 -10.10 7.04 -22.60
N PHE A 88 -10.45 7.10 -21.31
CA PHE A 88 -11.06 8.27 -20.72
C PHE A 88 -10.08 9.45 -20.70
N LYS A 89 -10.45 10.56 -21.33
CA LYS A 89 -9.69 11.80 -21.31
C LYS A 89 -10.17 12.68 -20.15
N VAL A 90 -9.24 13.02 -19.27
CA VAL A 90 -9.51 13.98 -18.18
C VAL A 90 -9.49 15.38 -18.77
N PRO A 91 -10.44 16.26 -18.42
CA PRO A 91 -10.41 17.65 -18.81
C PRO A 91 -9.10 18.31 -18.35
N PRO A 92 -8.47 19.13 -19.22
CA PRO A 92 -7.28 19.87 -18.81
C PRO A 92 -7.63 20.85 -17.69
N VAL A 93 -6.70 21.07 -16.77
CA VAL A 93 -6.83 22.04 -15.69
C VAL A 93 -5.71 23.07 -15.80
N ASP A 94 -5.99 24.32 -15.42
CA ASP A 94 -4.97 25.36 -15.33
C ASP A 94 -3.98 24.98 -14.22
N PRO A 95 -2.66 24.88 -14.51
CA PRO A 95 -1.64 24.58 -13.51
C PRO A 95 -1.63 25.51 -12.28
N LYS A 96 -2.22 26.69 -12.38
CA LYS A 96 -2.38 27.63 -11.25
C LYS A 96 -3.22 27.05 -10.11
N ILE A 97 -4.06 26.03 -10.35
CA ILE A 97 -4.79 25.33 -9.28
C ILE A 97 -3.86 24.70 -8.24
N TRP A 98 -2.61 24.38 -8.66
CA TRP A 98 -1.60 23.79 -7.78
C TRP A 98 -1.00 24.80 -6.80
N ASP A 99 -1.15 26.10 -7.04
CA ASP A 99 -0.51 27.14 -6.21
C ASP A 99 -1.11 27.25 -4.82
N LYS A 100 -2.31 26.70 -4.60
CA LYS A 100 -2.99 26.63 -3.32
C LYS A 100 -2.78 25.33 -2.56
N VAL A 101 -2.01 24.38 -3.12
CA VAL A 101 -1.71 23.10 -2.46
C VAL A 101 -0.76 23.35 -1.30
N ASN A 102 -1.23 23.04 -0.09
CA ASN A 102 -0.48 23.19 1.16
C ASN A 102 0.21 21.92 1.60
N TYR A 103 -0.37 20.76 1.25
CA TYR A 103 0.15 19.45 1.68
C TYR A 103 0.05 18.41 0.58
N VAL A 104 1.10 17.57 0.50
CA VAL A 104 1.02 16.26 -0.17
C VAL A 104 0.67 15.21 0.86
N LEU A 105 -0.41 14.49 0.66
CA LEU A 105 -0.93 13.50 1.58
C LEU A 105 -0.61 12.07 1.11
N LEU A 106 0.04 11.29 1.95
CA LEU A 106 0.29 9.87 1.70
C LEU A 106 -0.36 9.01 2.79
N PHE A 107 -0.78 7.82 2.42
CA PHE A 107 -1.27 6.84 3.37
C PHE A 107 -0.16 5.84 3.71
N ILE A 108 -0.03 5.51 5.00
CA ILE A 108 0.80 4.43 5.52
C ILE A 108 -0.06 3.46 6.31
N GLY A 109 0.38 2.22 6.46
CA GLY A 109 -0.37 1.24 7.26
C GLY A 109 -0.43 -0.14 6.63
N TYR A 110 -1.58 -0.81 6.77
CA TYR A 110 -1.73 -2.23 6.56
C TYR A 110 -2.71 -2.55 5.44
N PHE A 111 -2.56 -3.72 4.82
CA PHE A 111 -3.60 -4.25 3.95
C PHE A 111 -4.90 -4.45 4.77
N ARG A 112 -6.04 -4.11 4.20
CA ARG A 112 -7.37 -4.33 4.81
C ARG A 112 -7.64 -3.57 6.11
N SER A 113 -6.94 -2.47 6.33
CA SER A 113 -7.16 -1.61 7.51
C SER A 113 -8.33 -0.62 7.38
N GLY A 114 -8.98 -0.52 6.23
CA GLY A 114 -10.06 0.46 5.99
C GLY A 114 -9.60 1.75 5.33
N HIS A 115 -8.34 1.86 4.93
CA HIS A 115 -7.78 3.07 4.31
C HIS A 115 -8.51 3.51 3.03
N SER A 116 -9.16 2.61 2.29
CA SER A 116 -9.96 2.99 1.11
C SER A 116 -11.22 3.79 1.49
N LEU A 117 -11.88 3.45 2.60
CA LEU A 117 -12.99 4.27 3.12
C LEU A 117 -12.50 5.67 3.47
N VAL A 118 -11.47 5.77 4.32
CA VAL A 118 -10.92 7.07 4.76
C VAL A 118 -10.51 7.94 3.57
N SER A 119 -9.79 7.36 2.58
CA SER A 119 -9.38 8.12 1.38
C SER A 119 -10.55 8.59 0.54
N SER A 120 -11.61 7.77 0.40
CA SER A 120 -12.79 8.13 -0.39
C SER A 120 -13.60 9.24 0.28
N LEU A 121 -13.72 9.21 1.61
CA LEU A 121 -14.38 10.29 2.35
C LEU A 121 -13.60 11.61 2.21
N LEU A 122 -12.27 11.58 2.31
CA LEU A 122 -11.44 12.76 2.11
C LEU A 122 -11.46 13.27 0.66
N ASP A 123 -11.42 12.39 -0.33
CA ASP A 123 -11.50 12.75 -1.74
C ASP A 123 -12.88 13.35 -2.14
N ALA A 124 -13.89 13.17 -1.29
CA ALA A 124 -15.19 13.82 -1.45
C ALA A 124 -15.20 15.30 -1.02
N HIS A 125 -14.14 15.78 -0.35
CA HIS A 125 -14.03 17.16 0.11
C HIS A 125 -13.76 18.13 -1.06
N PRO A 126 -14.34 19.37 -1.07
CA PRO A 126 -14.20 20.31 -2.18
C PRO A 126 -12.77 20.80 -2.45
N ASN A 127 -11.86 20.67 -1.51
CA ASN A 127 -10.47 21.13 -1.64
C ASN A 127 -9.42 20.03 -1.49
N ILE A 128 -9.83 18.75 -1.52
CA ILE A 128 -8.93 17.59 -1.38
C ILE A 128 -9.09 16.67 -2.58
N VAL A 129 -7.97 16.26 -3.17
CA VAL A 129 -7.95 15.24 -4.25
C VAL A 129 -7.01 14.11 -3.86
N ILE A 130 -7.52 12.87 -3.84
CA ILE A 130 -6.74 11.70 -3.47
C ILE A 130 -6.94 10.59 -4.51
N SER A 131 -5.85 10.19 -5.19
CA SER A 131 -5.87 8.99 -6.01
C SER A 131 -5.83 7.72 -5.16
N ASP A 132 -6.45 6.65 -5.66
CA ASP A 132 -6.45 5.34 -5.03
C ASP A 132 -5.47 4.40 -5.73
N GLU A 133 -4.48 3.93 -4.99
CA GLU A 133 -3.48 2.94 -5.45
C GLU A 133 -2.71 3.33 -6.72
N ASN A 134 -2.41 4.61 -6.90
CA ASN A 134 -1.58 5.11 -8.01
C ASN A 134 -0.09 4.82 -7.81
N HIS A 135 0.33 4.48 -6.58
CA HIS A 135 1.71 4.15 -6.23
C HIS A 135 2.71 5.29 -6.47
N VAL A 136 2.35 6.52 -6.18
CA VAL A 136 3.14 7.70 -6.55
C VAL A 136 4.60 7.65 -6.04
N VAL A 137 4.86 7.13 -4.85
CA VAL A 137 6.23 6.98 -4.32
C VAL A 137 7.04 5.97 -5.13
N ARG A 138 6.42 4.85 -5.51
CA ARG A 138 7.07 3.84 -6.38
C ARG A 138 7.25 4.38 -7.80
N MET A 139 6.24 5.05 -8.32
CA MET A 139 6.28 5.68 -9.64
C MET A 139 7.41 6.70 -9.72
N TRP A 140 7.54 7.58 -8.72
CA TRP A 140 8.61 8.59 -8.67
C TRP A 140 10.01 8.00 -8.85
N ARG A 141 10.25 6.81 -8.29
CA ARG A 141 11.53 6.12 -8.44
C ARG A 141 11.90 5.79 -9.88
N THR A 142 10.90 5.50 -10.70
CA THR A 142 11.09 5.05 -12.10
C THR A 142 10.88 6.15 -13.13
N LEU A 143 10.46 7.35 -12.71
CA LEU A 143 10.32 8.48 -13.59
C LEU A 143 11.71 8.99 -14.06
N PRO A 144 11.83 9.38 -15.34
CA PRO A 144 12.98 10.13 -15.82
C PRO A 144 13.04 11.50 -15.12
N GLU A 145 14.25 12.06 -14.97
CA GLU A 145 14.48 13.26 -14.13
C GLU A 145 13.64 14.47 -14.59
N GLU A 146 13.48 14.66 -15.90
CA GLU A 146 12.69 15.77 -16.48
C GLU A 146 11.20 15.72 -16.11
N ARG A 147 10.70 14.53 -15.70
CA ARG A 147 9.33 14.35 -15.20
C ARG A 147 9.21 14.38 -13.68
N LYS A 148 10.30 14.44 -12.96
CA LYS A 148 10.29 14.55 -11.49
C LYS A 148 9.98 15.98 -11.05
N THR A 149 8.81 16.47 -11.42
CA THR A 149 8.35 17.82 -11.13
C THR A 149 7.06 17.83 -10.32
N ARG A 150 6.80 18.93 -9.60
CA ARG A 150 5.56 19.19 -8.89
C ARG A 150 4.34 19.02 -9.80
N ASN A 151 4.37 19.66 -10.95
CA ASN A 151 3.24 19.65 -11.87
C ASN A 151 2.93 18.25 -12.39
N HIS A 152 3.96 17.48 -12.76
CA HIS A 152 3.75 16.11 -13.22
C HIS A 152 3.16 15.21 -12.12
N LEU A 153 3.68 15.30 -10.88
CA LEU A 153 3.15 14.56 -9.76
C LEU A 153 1.67 14.89 -9.51
N PHE A 154 1.33 16.17 -9.43
CA PHE A 154 -0.02 16.63 -9.11
C PHE A 154 -1.02 16.30 -10.21
N GLN A 155 -0.63 16.54 -11.46
CA GLN A 155 -1.43 16.15 -12.62
C GLN A 155 -1.72 14.64 -12.63
N THR A 156 -0.70 13.81 -12.35
CA THR A 156 -0.86 12.34 -12.31
C THR A 156 -1.84 11.90 -11.22
N ILE A 157 -1.77 12.50 -10.03
CA ILE A 157 -2.70 12.20 -8.93
C ILE A 157 -4.12 12.64 -9.30
N TYR A 158 -4.29 13.86 -9.79
CA TYR A 158 -5.58 14.40 -10.18
C TYR A 158 -6.25 13.56 -11.27
N GLU A 159 -5.53 13.29 -12.36
CA GLU A 159 -6.07 12.48 -13.46
C GLU A 159 -6.51 11.10 -13.01
N GLN A 160 -5.73 10.47 -12.15
CA GLN A 160 -6.07 9.15 -11.62
C GLN A 160 -7.32 9.21 -10.73
N SER A 161 -7.41 10.18 -9.81
CA SER A 161 -8.58 10.34 -8.95
C SER A 161 -9.83 10.66 -9.77
N TYR A 162 -9.74 11.58 -10.72
CA TYR A 162 -10.85 11.94 -11.60
C TYR A 162 -11.38 10.73 -12.38
N LYS A 163 -10.48 9.97 -13.04
CA LYS A 163 -10.84 8.75 -13.76
C LYS A 163 -11.54 7.73 -12.86
N GLN A 164 -11.01 7.52 -11.68
CA GLN A 164 -11.57 6.57 -10.70
C GLN A 164 -12.98 6.97 -10.26
N ALA A 165 -13.21 8.25 -10.00
CA ALA A 165 -14.50 8.78 -9.61
C ALA A 165 -15.57 8.62 -10.72
N VAL A 166 -15.20 8.90 -11.97
CA VAL A 166 -16.12 8.81 -13.13
C VAL A 166 -16.47 7.35 -13.44
N VAL A 167 -15.48 6.46 -13.44
CA VAL A 167 -15.73 5.02 -13.69
C VAL A 167 -16.38 4.35 -12.48
N GLY A 168 -16.39 5.01 -11.33
CA GLY A 168 -16.96 4.47 -10.08
C GLY A 168 -16.18 3.32 -9.48
N GLN A 169 -14.88 3.22 -9.78
CA GLN A 169 -13.96 2.21 -9.27
C GLN A 169 -12.77 2.89 -8.60
N ARG A 170 -12.54 2.58 -7.32
CA ARG A 170 -11.39 3.14 -6.58
C ARG A 170 -10.09 2.34 -6.76
N SER A 171 -10.13 1.16 -7.37
CA SER A 171 -8.94 0.37 -7.72
C SER A 171 -8.99 -0.09 -9.18
N THR A 172 -7.97 0.25 -9.95
CA THR A 172 -7.87 -0.04 -11.38
C THR A 172 -7.39 -1.44 -11.71
N LYS A 173 -6.90 -2.18 -10.72
CA LYS A 173 -6.23 -3.46 -10.96
C LYS A 173 -7.15 -4.67 -11.02
N ASN A 174 -8.41 -4.53 -10.62
CA ASN A 174 -9.27 -5.68 -10.41
C ASN A 174 -10.54 -5.61 -11.27
N CYS A 175 -10.56 -6.37 -12.34
CA CYS A 175 -11.76 -6.66 -13.14
C CYS A 175 -12.75 -7.61 -12.45
N TYR A 176 -12.61 -7.86 -11.16
CA TYR A 176 -13.46 -8.78 -10.44
C TYR A 176 -14.70 -8.06 -9.91
N PRO A 177 -15.91 -8.55 -10.25
CA PRO A 177 -17.18 -7.96 -9.82
C PRO A 177 -17.33 -7.84 -8.30
N SER A 178 -16.62 -8.69 -7.55
CA SER A 178 -16.69 -8.76 -6.08
C SER A 178 -15.90 -7.64 -5.34
N VAL A 179 -15.20 -6.77 -6.05
CA VAL A 179 -14.32 -5.73 -5.45
C VAL A 179 -14.79 -4.32 -5.86
N ASN A 180 -16.07 -4.09 -5.93
CA ASN A 180 -16.63 -2.76 -6.10
C ASN A 180 -16.47 -1.95 -4.81
N TYR A 181 -15.32 -1.29 -4.65
CA TYR A 181 -15.11 -0.26 -3.62
C TYR A 181 -15.76 1.04 -4.07
N LYS A 182 -17.08 1.03 -4.21
CA LYS A 182 -17.86 2.22 -4.54
C LYS A 182 -18.20 2.98 -3.27
N TYR A 183 -17.26 3.70 -2.73
CA TYR A 183 -17.54 4.68 -1.68
C TYR A 183 -17.85 6.02 -2.34
N GLN A 184 -18.93 6.08 -3.11
CA GLN A 184 -19.41 7.36 -3.65
C GLN A 184 -20.19 8.11 -2.56
N VAL A 185 -19.76 9.31 -2.26
CA VAL A 185 -20.46 10.23 -1.35
C VAL A 185 -21.41 11.08 -2.17
N PRO A 186 -22.73 11.01 -1.92
CA PRO A 186 -23.71 11.80 -2.66
C PRO A 186 -23.41 13.30 -2.53
N ASN A 187 -23.68 14.06 -3.60
CA ASN A 187 -23.57 15.52 -3.64
C ASN A 187 -22.18 16.10 -3.30
N GLN A 188 -21.14 15.30 -3.38
CA GLN A 188 -19.78 15.70 -3.05
C GLN A 188 -18.80 15.60 -4.22
N TYR A 189 -17.53 15.97 -4.02
CA TYR A 189 -16.58 16.33 -5.07
C TYR A 189 -15.65 15.21 -5.57
N GLN A 190 -15.82 13.97 -5.15
CA GLN A 190 -14.87 12.88 -5.44
C GLN A 190 -14.21 12.96 -6.83
N GLY A 191 -12.87 12.98 -6.84
CA GLY A 191 -12.08 13.16 -8.06
C GLY A 191 -12.13 14.55 -8.68
N ARG A 192 -12.83 15.49 -8.03
CA ARG A 192 -13.03 16.88 -8.46
C ARG A 192 -12.65 17.84 -7.33
N PHE A 193 -12.77 19.11 -7.58
CA PHE A 193 -12.59 20.17 -6.58
C PHE A 193 -13.55 21.34 -6.91
N ASP A 194 -13.79 22.23 -5.93
CA ASP A 194 -14.64 23.41 -6.19
C ASP A 194 -13.87 24.50 -6.93
N LYS A 195 -13.02 25.25 -6.24
CA LYS A 195 -12.28 26.39 -6.82
C LYS A 195 -10.78 26.15 -6.90
N PHE A 196 -10.23 25.44 -5.93
CA PHE A 196 -8.81 25.15 -5.81
C PHE A 196 -8.57 23.91 -4.95
N ILE A 197 -7.36 23.35 -5.06
CA ILE A 197 -6.94 22.18 -4.29
C ILE A 197 -5.99 22.64 -3.20
N GLN A 198 -6.28 22.29 -1.92
CA GLN A 198 -5.41 22.52 -0.77
C GLN A 198 -4.60 21.29 -0.37
N VAL A 199 -5.14 20.11 -0.60
CA VAL A 199 -4.47 18.85 -0.29
C VAL A 199 -4.56 17.93 -1.50
N ILE A 200 -3.42 17.39 -1.90
CA ILE A 200 -3.35 16.40 -2.97
C ILE A 200 -2.60 15.17 -2.49
N GLY A 201 -3.07 13.96 -2.83
CA GLY A 201 -2.46 12.76 -2.27
C GLY A 201 -2.73 11.45 -2.98
N ASP A 202 -2.07 10.40 -2.49
CA ASP A 202 -2.26 9.03 -2.99
C ASP A 202 -2.44 8.05 -1.83
N LYS A 203 -3.49 7.23 -1.93
CA LYS A 203 -3.76 6.18 -0.96
C LYS A 203 -3.15 4.85 -1.41
N GLN A 204 -2.01 4.47 -0.81
CA GLN A 204 -1.39 3.19 -1.08
C GLN A 204 -1.07 2.38 0.19
N GLY A 205 -1.05 2.99 1.37
CA GLY A 205 -0.86 2.33 2.67
C GLY A 205 0.36 1.40 2.72
N PRO A 206 0.18 0.06 2.66
CA PRO A 206 1.27 -0.90 2.90
C PRO A 206 2.42 -0.82 1.90
N LEU A 207 2.16 -0.47 0.64
CA LEU A 207 3.25 -0.36 -0.33
C LEU A 207 4.04 0.94 -0.16
N THR A 208 3.42 2.01 0.32
CA THR A 208 4.15 3.21 0.74
C THR A 208 5.13 2.88 1.87
N VAL A 209 4.68 2.14 2.90
CA VAL A 209 5.56 1.66 3.98
C VAL A 209 6.70 0.80 3.43
N LYS A 210 6.40 -0.14 2.52
CA LYS A 210 7.42 -1.01 1.93
C LYS A 210 8.49 -0.22 1.18
N VAL A 211 8.09 0.78 0.39
CA VAL A 211 9.04 1.61 -0.35
C VAL A 211 9.87 2.47 0.59
N LEU A 212 9.25 3.14 1.56
CA LEU A 212 9.95 4.08 2.43
C LEU A 212 10.89 3.40 3.44
N GLU A 213 10.52 2.20 3.95
CA GLU A 213 11.27 1.55 5.03
C GLU A 213 12.16 0.39 4.56
N TYR A 214 11.78 -0.31 3.48
CA TYR A 214 12.47 -1.54 3.10
C TYR A 214 13.23 -1.46 1.76
N HIS A 215 13.10 -0.34 1.03
CA HIS A 215 14.02 -0.04 -0.07
C HIS A 215 15.19 0.80 0.41
N SER A 216 16.38 0.48 -0.04
CA SER A 216 17.64 1.15 0.37
C SER A 216 17.63 2.67 0.17
N ASN A 217 16.89 3.16 -0.81
CA ASN A 217 16.78 4.59 -1.12
C ASN A 217 15.40 5.20 -0.78
N GLY A 218 14.55 4.51 0.00
CA GLY A 218 13.17 4.95 0.23
C GLY A 218 13.06 6.35 0.85
N LYS A 219 13.85 6.63 1.88
CA LYS A 219 13.87 7.95 2.54
C LYS A 219 14.40 9.04 1.59
N TYR A 220 15.37 8.71 0.76
CA TYR A 220 15.89 9.61 -0.25
C TYR A 220 14.85 9.96 -1.32
N LEU A 221 14.03 8.98 -1.75
CA LEU A 221 12.93 9.24 -2.69
C LEU A 221 11.94 10.28 -2.14
N LEU A 222 11.55 10.16 -0.87
CA LEU A 222 10.65 11.12 -0.25
C LEU A 222 11.30 12.51 -0.12
N SER A 223 12.60 12.58 0.19
CA SER A 223 13.35 13.83 0.20
C SER A 223 13.38 14.48 -1.18
N GLN A 224 13.64 13.72 -2.25
CA GLN A 224 13.55 14.22 -3.62
C GLN A 224 12.15 14.76 -3.95
N MET A 225 11.08 14.03 -3.59
CA MET A 225 9.71 14.48 -3.79
C MET A 225 9.44 15.80 -3.05
N LYS A 226 9.86 15.91 -1.79
CA LYS A 226 9.72 17.15 -1.00
C LYS A 226 10.48 18.33 -1.65
N GLN A 227 11.69 18.09 -2.13
CA GLN A 227 12.50 19.11 -2.82
C GLN A 227 11.85 19.56 -4.13
N ALA A 228 11.34 18.65 -4.95
CA ALA A 228 10.71 18.94 -6.22
C ALA A 228 9.37 19.66 -6.08
N THR A 229 8.57 19.29 -5.08
CA THR A 229 7.26 19.91 -4.84
C THR A 229 7.35 21.22 -4.06
N LYS A 230 8.35 21.36 -3.20
CA LYS A 230 8.51 22.45 -2.22
C LYS A 230 7.32 22.56 -1.24
N ILE A 231 6.63 21.45 -1.02
CA ILE A 231 5.42 21.34 -0.18
C ILE A 231 5.63 20.28 0.89
N PRO A 232 5.20 20.52 2.14
CA PRO A 232 5.29 19.53 3.21
C PRO A 232 4.41 18.30 2.93
N PHE A 233 4.86 17.15 3.44
CA PHE A 233 4.15 15.88 3.33
C PHE A 233 3.51 15.54 4.66
N LYS A 234 2.24 15.16 4.63
CA LYS A 234 1.52 14.59 5.76
C LYS A 234 1.13 13.14 5.50
N PHE A 235 0.94 12.39 6.57
CA PHE A 235 0.64 10.95 6.48
C PHE A 235 -0.60 10.60 7.28
N ILE A 236 -1.47 9.79 6.68
CA ILE A 236 -2.57 9.14 7.39
C ILE A 236 -2.20 7.68 7.61
N HIS A 237 -2.18 7.28 8.88
CA HIS A 237 -2.02 5.90 9.32
C HIS A 237 -3.37 5.35 9.73
N VAL A 238 -3.91 4.39 8.96
CA VAL A 238 -5.19 3.76 9.31
C VAL A 238 -4.95 2.47 10.08
N VAL A 239 -5.42 2.45 11.32
CA VAL A 239 -5.31 1.35 12.28
C VAL A 239 -6.61 0.56 12.31
N ARG A 240 -6.53 -0.74 12.46
CA ARG A 240 -7.66 -1.65 12.68
C ARG A 240 -7.19 -2.83 13.54
N ASN A 241 -8.12 -3.52 14.20
CA ASN A 241 -7.80 -4.71 14.97
C ASN A 241 -6.94 -5.70 14.15
N PRO A 242 -5.72 -6.05 14.61
CA PRO A 242 -4.79 -6.92 13.86
C PRO A 242 -5.39 -8.29 13.50
N PHE A 243 -6.24 -8.83 14.38
CA PHE A 243 -6.94 -10.08 14.11
C PHE A 243 -7.92 -9.93 12.92
N ASP A 244 -8.67 -8.84 12.85
CA ASP A 244 -9.58 -8.58 11.73
C ASP A 244 -8.83 -8.32 10.42
N ILE A 245 -7.68 -7.67 10.48
CA ILE A 245 -6.81 -7.46 9.32
C ILE A 245 -6.35 -8.82 8.75
N VAL A 246 -5.79 -9.68 9.60
CA VAL A 246 -5.29 -11.00 9.17
C VAL A 246 -6.43 -11.87 8.68
N ALA A 247 -7.53 -11.95 9.43
CA ALA A 247 -8.71 -12.70 9.01
C ALA A 247 -9.24 -12.25 7.65
N THR A 248 -9.41 -10.94 7.43
CA THR A 248 -9.86 -10.40 6.14
C THR A 248 -8.90 -10.75 5.00
N GLN A 249 -7.58 -10.77 5.24
CA GLN A 249 -6.61 -11.17 4.23
C GLN A 249 -6.71 -12.67 3.91
N VAL A 250 -6.86 -13.52 4.91
CA VAL A 250 -7.07 -14.97 4.75
C VAL A 250 -8.33 -15.24 3.93
N LEU A 251 -9.46 -14.69 4.34
CA LEU A 251 -10.74 -14.84 3.66
C LEU A 251 -10.68 -14.39 2.20
N ARG A 252 -9.96 -13.32 1.92
CA ARG A 252 -9.77 -12.85 0.54
C ARG A 252 -8.88 -13.77 -0.28
N ASP A 253 -7.73 -14.19 0.24
CA ASP A 253 -6.84 -15.12 -0.47
C ASP A 253 -7.57 -16.44 -0.78
N MET A 254 -8.44 -16.88 0.11
CA MET A 254 -9.28 -18.06 -0.09
C MET A 254 -10.34 -17.83 -1.17
N SER A 255 -11.01 -16.67 -1.15
CA SER A 255 -12.07 -16.37 -2.12
C SER A 255 -11.62 -16.38 -3.59
N TRP A 256 -10.33 -16.26 -3.84
CA TRP A 256 -9.74 -16.32 -5.19
C TRP A 256 -9.39 -17.73 -5.65
N ARG A 257 -9.29 -18.67 -4.70
CA ARG A 257 -8.79 -20.03 -4.94
C ARG A 257 -9.87 -21.09 -4.93
N ILE A 258 -11.07 -20.75 -4.49
CA ILE A 258 -12.18 -21.69 -4.33
C ILE A 258 -13.40 -21.20 -5.11
N SER A 259 -14.17 -22.15 -5.66
CA SER A 259 -15.45 -21.88 -6.31
C SER A 259 -16.47 -21.28 -5.32
N ASN A 260 -17.54 -20.64 -5.80
CA ASN A 260 -18.59 -20.10 -4.94
C ASN A 260 -19.22 -21.18 -4.05
N LYS A 261 -19.37 -22.41 -4.57
CA LYS A 261 -19.93 -23.56 -3.84
C LYS A 261 -18.99 -24.04 -2.70
N GLU A 262 -17.68 -24.02 -2.94
CA GLU A 262 -16.68 -24.35 -1.92
C GLU A 262 -16.54 -23.23 -0.89
N ARG A 263 -16.79 -21.98 -1.29
CA ARG A 263 -16.78 -20.82 -0.38
C ARG A 263 -17.88 -20.94 0.69
N GLU A 264 -19.09 -21.35 0.33
CA GLU A 264 -20.18 -21.58 1.30
C GLU A 264 -19.80 -22.70 2.27
N ARG A 265 -19.26 -23.82 1.77
CA ARG A 265 -18.75 -24.90 2.61
C ARG A 265 -17.56 -24.47 3.48
N PHE A 266 -16.73 -23.58 2.98
CA PHE A 266 -15.59 -23.02 3.73
C PHE A 266 -16.05 -22.22 4.96
N PHE A 267 -17.10 -21.43 4.83
CA PHE A 267 -17.67 -20.67 5.94
C PHE A 267 -18.46 -21.55 6.93
N GLN A 268 -18.95 -22.70 6.49
CA GLN A 268 -19.70 -23.65 7.32
C GLN A 268 -18.80 -24.70 7.99
N ASN A 269 -17.69 -25.08 7.39
CA ASN A 269 -16.77 -26.11 7.88
C ASN A 269 -15.37 -25.54 8.03
N GLN A 270 -14.86 -25.60 9.26
CA GLN A 270 -13.51 -25.28 9.70
C GLN A 270 -12.43 -25.67 8.68
N TYR A 271 -11.96 -24.72 7.91
CA TYR A 271 -10.93 -24.95 6.90
C TYR A 271 -9.60 -25.31 7.56
N ASN A 272 -9.07 -26.47 7.22
CA ASN A 272 -7.72 -26.86 7.60
C ASN A 272 -6.71 -26.13 6.67
N ASP A 273 -6.13 -25.05 7.16
CA ASP A 273 -5.13 -24.25 6.44
C ASP A 273 -3.79 -24.99 6.38
N SER A 274 -3.67 -25.93 5.45
CA SER A 274 -2.45 -26.73 5.23
C SER A 274 -1.24 -25.86 4.83
N LYS A 275 -1.48 -24.68 4.23
CA LYS A 275 -0.43 -23.75 3.77
C LYS A 275 -0.10 -22.65 4.78
N ASP A 276 -0.72 -22.67 5.95
CA ASP A 276 -0.45 -21.74 7.05
C ASP A 276 -0.56 -20.23 6.67
N ILE A 277 -1.55 -19.94 5.85
CA ILE A 277 -1.78 -18.59 5.32
C ILE A 277 -1.94 -17.57 6.44
N GLN A 278 -2.64 -17.90 7.53
CA GLN A 278 -2.80 -17.01 8.69
C GLN A 278 -1.44 -16.58 9.25
N TYR A 279 -0.53 -17.52 9.43
CA TYR A 279 0.80 -17.22 9.98
C TYR A 279 1.63 -16.34 9.05
N ILE A 280 1.58 -16.61 7.74
CA ILE A 280 2.24 -15.77 6.73
C ILE A 280 1.68 -14.34 6.76
N LYS A 281 0.34 -14.18 6.83
CA LYS A 281 -0.28 -12.85 6.89
C LYS A 281 0.03 -12.13 8.20
N ALA A 282 0.04 -12.84 9.31
CA ALA A 282 0.44 -12.28 10.60
C ALA A 282 1.91 -11.81 10.59
N LYS A 283 2.85 -12.60 10.04
CA LYS A 283 4.25 -12.16 9.86
C LYS A 283 4.37 -10.89 9.01
N GLN A 284 3.63 -10.83 7.90
CA GLN A 284 3.60 -9.63 7.03
C GLN A 284 3.05 -8.43 7.81
N HIS A 285 2.01 -8.62 8.62
CA HIS A 285 1.43 -7.56 9.45
C HIS A 285 2.43 -7.07 10.51
N VAL A 286 3.11 -7.98 11.22
CA VAL A 286 4.19 -7.64 12.19
C VAL A 286 5.29 -6.81 11.51
N GLN A 287 5.74 -7.22 10.33
CA GLN A 287 6.77 -6.48 9.59
C GLN A 287 6.30 -5.07 9.23
N LEU A 288 5.08 -4.94 8.67
CA LEU A 288 4.51 -3.64 8.33
C LEU A 288 4.35 -2.75 9.57
N THR A 289 3.95 -3.32 10.72
CA THR A 289 3.83 -2.56 11.98
C THR A 289 5.17 -1.96 12.39
N LYS A 290 6.26 -2.71 12.30
CA LYS A 290 7.60 -2.17 12.57
C LYS A 290 7.94 -1.00 11.65
N GLY A 291 7.70 -1.12 10.35
CA GLY A 291 7.93 -0.02 9.40
C GLY A 291 7.06 1.20 9.68
N VAL A 292 5.79 1.00 9.99
CA VAL A 292 4.88 2.10 10.39
C VAL A 292 5.38 2.82 11.63
N MET A 293 5.80 2.08 12.67
CA MET A 293 6.34 2.68 13.91
C MET A 293 7.58 3.52 13.63
N ASN A 294 8.47 3.07 12.74
CA ASN A 294 9.64 3.84 12.33
C ASN A 294 9.24 5.14 11.62
N LEU A 295 8.25 5.08 10.72
CA LEU A 295 7.75 6.27 10.01
C LEU A 295 7.07 7.25 10.96
N ILE A 296 6.26 6.77 11.91
CA ILE A 296 5.65 7.63 12.95
C ILE A 296 6.73 8.30 13.80
N LYS A 297 7.75 7.55 14.22
CA LYS A 297 8.87 8.12 14.97
C LYS A 297 9.64 9.17 14.16
N LEU A 298 9.78 8.97 12.85
CA LEU A 298 10.54 9.87 11.97
C LEU A 298 9.78 11.15 11.64
N TYR A 299 8.47 11.06 11.43
CA TYR A 299 7.65 12.17 10.92
C TYR A 299 6.78 12.84 12.00
N GLY A 300 6.68 12.23 13.20
CA GLY A 300 6.05 12.85 14.36
C GLY A 300 4.66 13.46 14.08
N ASP A 301 4.54 14.76 14.26
CA ASP A 301 3.28 15.52 14.10
C ASP A 301 2.76 15.57 12.65
N ASP A 302 3.59 15.20 11.66
CA ASP A 302 3.14 15.05 10.28
C ASP A 302 2.37 13.73 10.05
N VAL A 303 2.19 12.88 11.07
CA VAL A 303 1.43 11.62 11.00
C VAL A 303 0.21 11.67 11.91
N ILE A 304 -0.96 11.40 11.34
CA ILE A 304 -2.19 11.18 12.13
C ILE A 304 -2.63 9.71 12.06
N SER A 305 -2.91 9.11 13.21
CA SER A 305 -3.51 7.76 13.27
C SER A 305 -5.03 7.86 13.33
N VAL A 306 -5.70 7.10 12.46
CA VAL A 306 -7.15 6.96 12.36
C VAL A 306 -7.51 5.51 12.65
N TYR A 307 -8.30 5.28 13.68
CA TYR A 307 -8.82 3.96 13.98
C TYR A 307 -10.05 3.67 13.10
N SER A 308 -10.02 2.58 12.38
CA SER A 308 -11.10 2.19 11.46
C SER A 308 -12.44 2.04 12.18
N GLU A 309 -12.40 1.54 13.39
CA GLU A 309 -13.56 1.36 14.26
C GLU A 309 -14.14 2.73 14.69
N ASP A 310 -13.28 3.69 15.07
CA ASP A 310 -13.71 5.03 15.46
C ASP A 310 -14.30 5.78 14.24
N MET A 311 -13.67 5.64 13.05
CA MET A 311 -14.19 6.20 11.80
C MET A 311 -15.58 5.64 11.43
N ILE A 312 -15.86 4.37 11.75
CA ILE A 312 -17.15 3.75 11.48
C ILE A 312 -18.18 4.15 12.54
N ASN A 313 -17.79 4.20 13.79
CA ASN A 313 -18.71 4.51 14.90
C ASN A 313 -19.10 5.99 14.96
N ASP A 314 -18.17 6.91 14.67
CA ASP A 314 -18.42 8.35 14.62
C ASP A 314 -17.64 9.03 13.48
N PRO A 315 -18.10 8.85 12.23
CA PRO A 315 -17.42 9.39 11.05
C PRO A 315 -17.35 10.93 11.07
N ARG A 316 -18.32 11.60 11.64
CA ARG A 316 -18.33 13.08 11.69
C ARG A 316 -17.21 13.61 12.59
N LYS A 317 -17.02 13.02 13.76
CA LYS A 317 -15.93 13.36 14.70
C LYS A 317 -14.57 13.13 14.07
N GLU A 318 -14.35 11.92 13.49
CA GLU A 318 -13.08 11.57 12.88
C GLU A 318 -12.76 12.43 11.65
N LEU A 319 -13.75 12.77 10.82
CA LEU A 319 -13.56 13.67 9.70
C LEU A 319 -13.23 15.10 10.17
N LYS A 320 -13.89 15.63 11.21
CA LYS A 320 -13.52 16.94 11.79
C LYS A 320 -12.05 16.95 12.24
N ARG A 321 -11.59 15.88 12.92
CA ARG A 321 -10.20 15.72 13.35
C ARG A 321 -9.22 15.69 12.17
N LEU A 322 -9.59 14.99 11.08
CA LEU A 322 -8.79 14.96 9.86
C LEU A 322 -8.75 16.32 9.15
N CYS A 323 -9.86 17.04 9.09
CA CYS A 323 -9.90 18.39 8.52
C CYS A 323 -8.99 19.36 9.29
N GLN A 324 -9.01 19.31 10.62
CA GLN A 324 -8.09 20.09 11.47
C GLN A 324 -6.63 19.74 11.16
N PHE A 325 -6.29 18.46 11.11
CA PHE A 325 -4.94 18.01 10.78
C PHE A 325 -4.48 18.49 9.40
N LEU A 326 -5.37 18.53 8.42
CA LEU A 326 -5.08 18.94 7.04
C LEU A 326 -5.26 20.45 6.83
N SER A 327 -5.68 21.21 7.87
CA SER A 327 -5.94 22.66 7.82
C SER A 327 -6.95 23.04 6.74
N VAL A 328 -8.02 22.25 6.60
CA VAL A 328 -9.16 22.51 5.70
C VAL A 328 -10.46 22.66 6.48
N SER A 329 -11.42 23.41 5.96
CA SER A 329 -12.74 23.60 6.57
C SER A 329 -13.68 22.47 6.19
N CYS A 330 -14.24 21.77 7.17
CA CYS A 330 -15.29 20.77 6.96
C CYS A 330 -16.69 21.37 7.14
N SER A 331 -17.47 21.47 6.07
CA SER A 331 -18.87 21.90 6.17
C SER A 331 -19.75 20.82 6.79
N GLU A 332 -20.84 21.21 7.45
CA GLU A 332 -21.79 20.25 8.04
C GLU A 332 -22.45 19.35 6.96
N ASN A 333 -22.69 19.87 5.75
CA ASN A 333 -23.23 19.10 4.62
C ASN A 333 -22.23 18.01 4.19
N TYR A 334 -20.94 18.34 4.04
CA TYR A 334 -19.90 17.36 3.74
C TYR A 334 -19.83 16.26 4.80
N LEU A 335 -19.83 16.64 6.08
CA LEU A 335 -19.79 15.69 7.19
C LEU A 335 -21.01 14.78 7.24
N LYS A 336 -22.21 15.32 6.97
CA LYS A 336 -23.47 14.58 6.90
C LYS A 336 -23.45 13.57 5.75
N ASP A 337 -23.09 14.03 4.56
CA ASP A 337 -23.11 13.20 3.36
C ASP A 337 -22.07 12.08 3.44
N CYS A 338 -20.85 12.38 3.96
CA CYS A 338 -19.84 11.37 4.24
C CYS A 338 -20.32 10.32 5.25
N ALA A 339 -20.97 10.75 6.33
CA ALA A 339 -21.48 9.83 7.34
C ALA A 339 -22.58 8.90 6.79
N SER A 340 -23.35 9.34 5.79
CA SER A 340 -24.46 8.56 5.22
C SER A 340 -24.03 7.29 4.50
N ILE A 341 -22.77 7.19 4.05
CA ILE A 341 -22.25 6.02 3.34
C ILE A 341 -21.38 5.11 4.21
N VAL A 342 -21.14 5.47 5.46
CA VAL A 342 -20.32 4.67 6.37
C VAL A 342 -21.14 3.50 6.93
N PHE A 343 -20.50 2.34 7.09
CA PHE A 343 -21.14 1.15 7.63
C PHE A 343 -21.68 1.40 9.04
N GLY A 344 -22.80 0.72 9.38
CA GLY A 344 -23.42 0.88 10.69
C GLY A 344 -22.60 0.31 11.86
N SER A 345 -21.67 -0.63 11.61
CA SER A 345 -20.80 -1.22 12.63
C SER A 345 -19.50 -1.74 12.04
N PRO A 346 -18.40 -1.75 12.83
CA PRO A 346 -17.14 -2.36 12.44
C PRO A 346 -17.28 -3.87 12.21
N SER A 347 -16.66 -4.37 11.14
CA SER A 347 -16.66 -5.80 10.83
C SER A 347 -15.68 -6.57 11.72
N LYS A 348 -16.17 -7.62 12.40
CA LYS A 348 -15.40 -8.55 13.24
C LYS A 348 -15.00 -9.79 12.44
N SER A 349 -14.21 -9.61 11.37
CA SER A 349 -13.78 -10.70 10.49
C SER A 349 -13.03 -11.82 11.22
N ARG A 350 -12.45 -11.53 12.37
CA ARG A 350 -11.75 -12.50 13.23
C ARG A 350 -12.63 -13.67 13.67
N ASN A 351 -13.95 -13.48 13.69
CA ASN A 351 -14.92 -14.53 14.06
C ASN A 351 -15.22 -15.50 12.91
N ALA A 352 -14.80 -15.17 11.69
CA ALA A 352 -15.09 -15.95 10.49
C ALA A 352 -13.99 -16.96 10.10
N ILE A 353 -12.93 -17.11 10.91
CA ILE A 353 -11.87 -18.10 10.68
C ILE A 353 -11.51 -18.85 11.95
N VAL A 354 -11.05 -20.09 11.79
CA VAL A 354 -10.46 -20.87 12.91
C VAL A 354 -9.01 -20.47 13.07
N TRP A 355 -8.66 -20.01 14.25
CA TRP A 355 -7.33 -19.52 14.56
C TRP A 355 -6.40 -20.62 15.07
N LYS A 356 -5.15 -20.60 14.58
CA LYS A 356 -4.07 -21.42 15.14
C LYS A 356 -3.41 -20.69 16.30
N ASP A 357 -3.13 -21.38 17.40
CA ASP A 357 -2.60 -20.79 18.64
C ASP A 357 -1.32 -19.98 18.42
N ARG A 358 -0.40 -20.48 17.59
CA ARG A 358 0.83 -19.74 17.26
C ARG A 358 0.57 -18.39 16.58
N THR A 359 -0.48 -18.30 15.76
CA THR A 359 -0.85 -17.04 15.08
C THR A 359 -1.50 -16.10 16.06
N LYS A 360 -2.43 -16.60 16.90
CA LYS A 360 -3.01 -15.81 17.99
C LYS A 360 -1.93 -15.25 18.90
N LYS A 361 -1.00 -16.09 19.37
CA LYS A 361 0.11 -15.68 20.22
C LYS A 361 0.94 -14.57 19.56
N MET A 362 1.31 -14.73 18.28
CA MET A 362 2.08 -13.72 17.55
C MET A 362 1.38 -12.37 17.51
N LEU A 363 0.08 -12.33 17.25
CA LEU A 363 -0.69 -11.08 17.19
C LEU A 363 -0.91 -10.47 18.58
N THR A 364 -1.14 -11.29 19.60
CA THR A 364 -1.22 -10.85 21.00
C THR A 364 0.12 -10.24 21.46
N ASP A 365 1.25 -10.88 21.14
CA ASP A 365 2.58 -10.36 21.44
C ASP A 365 2.88 -9.04 20.68
N LEU A 366 2.37 -8.90 19.46
CA LEU A 366 2.46 -7.64 18.71
C LEU A 366 1.65 -6.53 19.40
N ILE A 367 0.42 -6.81 19.77
CA ILE A 367 -0.49 -5.86 20.42
C ILE A 367 0.11 -5.37 21.74
N SER A 368 0.62 -6.27 22.59
CA SER A 368 1.20 -5.91 23.89
C SER A 368 2.42 -5.01 23.79
N LYS A 369 3.19 -5.12 22.69
CA LYS A 369 4.43 -4.37 22.44
C LYS A 369 4.24 -3.07 21.62
N THR A 370 3.02 -2.81 21.14
CA THR A 370 2.74 -1.69 20.24
C THR A 370 1.69 -0.77 20.85
N PRO A 371 2.07 0.41 21.40
CA PRO A 371 1.15 1.26 22.17
C PRO A 371 -0.19 1.54 21.48
N MET A 372 -0.16 1.88 20.19
CA MET A 372 -1.38 2.17 19.41
C MET A 372 -2.28 0.95 19.19
N LEU A 373 -1.81 -0.27 19.42
CA LEU A 373 -2.59 -1.50 19.26
C LEU A 373 -3.14 -2.03 20.60
N GLN A 374 -2.70 -1.50 21.73
CA GLN A 374 -3.06 -2.01 23.06
C GLN A 374 -4.56 -1.93 23.38
N ARG A 375 -5.32 -1.09 22.66
CA ARG A 375 -6.78 -1.05 22.76
C ARG A 375 -7.47 -2.31 22.22
N TYR A 376 -6.77 -3.15 21.44
CA TYR A 376 -7.36 -4.31 20.80
C TYR A 376 -7.12 -5.59 21.59
N LYS A 377 -8.16 -6.41 21.66
CA LYS A 377 -8.10 -7.79 22.17
C LYS A 377 -8.79 -8.72 21.17
N PHE A 378 -8.56 -10.02 21.32
CA PHE A 378 -9.20 -11.02 20.44
C PHE A 378 -10.70 -11.15 20.74
N ASN A 379 -11.08 -11.20 22.01
CA ASN A 379 -12.45 -11.50 22.48
C ASN A 379 -13.27 -10.24 22.84
N GLU A 380 -12.79 -9.04 22.54
CA GLU A 380 -13.59 -7.84 22.84
C GLU A 380 -14.59 -7.55 21.73
N ASP A 381 -15.78 -7.22 22.16
CA ASP A 381 -16.93 -6.77 21.36
C ASP A 381 -16.82 -5.33 20.90
#